data_d187bfe9fe6a2e32960ff1469fd17a5f
#
_entry.id   d187bfe9fe6a2e32960ff1469fd17a5f
#
_cell.length_a   1.000
_cell.length_b   1.000
_cell.length_c   1.000
_cell.angle_alpha   90.00
_cell.angle_beta   90.00
_cell.angle_gamma   90.00
#
_symmetry.space_group_name_H-M   'P 1'
#
loop_
_entity.id
_entity.type
_entity.pdbx_description
1 polymer ?
#
loop_
_entity_poly.entity_id
_entity_poly.type
_entity_poly.pdbx_seq_one_letter_code
_entity_poly.pdbx_strand_id
1 'polypeptide(L)'
;TRRRPAALLDNPECLITLRNEDDSLFGGIAPEPSSKNLEKVRKVLDESKSEFRLGAIFDPDGDRIRFYDGTREIDMNQFGALAFHYMATWRKEQGCVAKSVATSNFVNIIAEKLGVPVMETPVGFKNFRPWLSRNAKQKALVAFEESDGISGLNNTLEKDAQFGLLIALEIMAVTGKNLGEYLDALYEEYGRFYPTRSGFEVDKSLVGAPLKAKVDAIATIAKPGAKVMVGKNEKTVKQLLTLDGVKIIFEDDSWMLVRPSGTEPKVRIYTECRNPDEKDPMFEAAKALFFKN
;
A
#
# COMPACT_ATOMS: atom_id res chain seq x y z
N THR A 1 13.72 -15.67 9.01
CA THR A 1 12.53 -14.88 9.39
C THR A 1 11.71 -15.57 10.48
N ARG A 2 11.46 -16.88 10.40
CA ARG A 2 10.55 -17.66 11.27
C ARG A 2 10.80 -17.54 12.77
N ARG A 3 12.05 -17.49 13.19
CA ARG A 3 12.42 -17.54 14.63
C ARG A 3 12.44 -16.15 15.30
N ARG A 4 12.47 -15.07 14.54
CA ARG A 4 12.63 -13.72 15.09
C ARG A 4 11.38 -13.19 15.80
N PRO A 5 10.15 -13.28 15.22
CA PRO A 5 8.96 -12.86 15.94
C PRO A 5 8.77 -13.63 17.26
N ALA A 6 8.98 -14.95 17.23
CA ALA A 6 8.89 -15.78 18.43
C ALA A 6 9.91 -15.37 19.50
N ALA A 7 11.16 -15.07 19.09
CA ALA A 7 12.19 -14.62 20.02
C ALA A 7 11.94 -13.21 20.59
N LEU A 8 11.26 -12.34 19.84
CA LEU A 8 10.93 -10.99 20.29
C LEU A 8 9.73 -10.96 21.23
N LEU A 9 8.74 -11.82 21.00
CA LEU A 9 7.49 -11.80 21.76
C LEU A 9 7.50 -12.76 22.95
N ASP A 10 8.40 -13.74 22.95
CA ASP A 10 8.72 -14.75 24.01
C ASP A 10 7.58 -15.09 25.00
N ASN A 11 6.35 -15.15 24.50
CA ASN A 11 5.18 -15.53 25.27
C ASN A 11 4.33 -16.54 24.48
N PRO A 12 4.52 -17.85 24.73
CA PRO A 12 3.82 -18.90 23.99
C PRO A 12 2.30 -18.89 24.18
N GLU A 13 1.79 -18.27 25.23
CA GLU A 13 0.34 -18.16 25.47
C GLU A 13 -0.32 -17.13 24.51
N CYS A 14 0.47 -16.16 24.05
CA CYS A 14 -0.03 -15.09 23.17
C CYS A 14 0.39 -15.27 21.72
N LEU A 15 1.34 -16.16 21.40
CA LEU A 15 1.89 -16.32 20.06
C LEU A 15 1.61 -17.72 19.49
N ILE A 16 0.82 -17.76 18.42
CA ILE A 16 0.59 -18.98 17.63
C ILE A 16 1.36 -18.84 16.32
N THR A 17 2.29 -19.74 16.05
CA THR A 17 3.07 -19.80 14.82
C THR A 17 2.47 -20.83 13.87
N LEU A 18 2.13 -20.39 12.66
CA LEU A 18 1.61 -21.24 11.59
C LEU A 18 2.66 -21.40 10.48
N ARG A 19 2.64 -22.56 9.77
CA ARG A 19 3.59 -22.88 8.70
C ARG A 19 5.05 -22.72 9.17
N ASN A 20 5.37 -23.33 10.29
CA ASN A 20 6.68 -23.22 10.94
C ASN A 20 7.69 -24.26 10.44
N GLU A 21 7.29 -25.18 9.57
CA GLU A 21 8.13 -26.22 9.01
C GLU A 21 8.76 -25.81 7.68
N ASP A 22 9.88 -26.46 7.32
CA ASP A 22 10.52 -26.26 6.02
C ASP A 22 9.69 -26.97 4.95
N ASP A 23 9.26 -26.21 3.97
CA ASP A 23 8.52 -26.68 2.80
C ASP A 23 9.01 -25.95 1.56
N SER A 24 9.74 -26.66 0.70
CA SER A 24 10.29 -26.11 -0.55
C SER A 24 9.21 -25.68 -1.56
N LEU A 25 7.99 -26.18 -1.41
CA LEU A 25 6.85 -25.85 -2.26
C LEU A 25 5.93 -24.76 -1.64
N PHE A 26 6.23 -24.30 -0.44
CA PHE A 26 5.43 -23.29 0.28
C PHE A 26 3.94 -23.63 0.40
N GLY A 27 3.62 -24.93 0.51
CA GLY A 27 2.23 -25.42 0.54
C GLY A 27 1.52 -25.35 -0.81
N GLY A 28 2.27 -25.28 -1.92
CA GLY A 28 1.73 -25.19 -3.27
C GLY A 28 1.08 -23.85 -3.63
N ILE A 29 1.34 -22.80 -2.86
CA ILE A 29 0.83 -21.44 -3.07
C ILE A 29 2.01 -20.47 -3.22
N ALA A 30 1.90 -19.46 -4.11
CA ALA A 30 2.90 -18.42 -4.24
C ALA A 30 3.25 -17.83 -2.86
N PRO A 31 4.54 -17.78 -2.47
CA PRO A 31 4.95 -17.42 -1.12
C PRO A 31 4.98 -15.89 -0.93
N GLU A 32 3.84 -15.25 -1.09
CA GLU A 32 3.67 -13.80 -0.93
C GLU A 32 2.53 -13.49 0.03
N PRO A 33 2.50 -12.31 0.67
CA PRO A 33 1.36 -11.85 1.44
C PRO A 33 0.13 -11.71 0.53
N SER A 34 -0.87 -12.58 0.74
CA SER A 34 -2.10 -12.59 -0.05
C SER A 34 -3.28 -13.04 0.79
N SER A 35 -4.48 -12.67 0.38
CA SER A 35 -5.72 -13.10 1.03
C SER A 35 -5.83 -14.63 1.11
N LYS A 36 -5.36 -15.34 0.08
CA LYS A 36 -5.32 -16.81 0.05
C LYS A 36 -4.37 -17.37 1.11
N ASN A 37 -3.21 -16.76 1.30
CA ASN A 37 -2.25 -17.17 2.31
C ASN A 37 -2.71 -16.82 3.73
N LEU A 38 -3.59 -15.84 3.91
CA LEU A 38 -4.21 -15.49 5.19
C LEU A 38 -5.29 -16.46 5.67
N GLU A 39 -5.83 -17.35 4.83
CA GLU A 39 -6.93 -18.25 5.20
C GLU A 39 -6.68 -19.06 6.49
N LYS A 40 -5.46 -19.58 6.68
CA LYS A 40 -5.12 -20.31 7.90
C LYS A 40 -5.09 -19.40 9.13
N VAL A 41 -4.59 -18.19 8.97
CA VAL A 41 -4.55 -17.17 10.03
C VAL A 41 -5.98 -16.75 10.41
N ARG A 42 -6.84 -16.53 9.43
CA ARG A 42 -8.28 -16.23 9.65
C ARG A 42 -8.95 -17.29 10.48
N LYS A 43 -8.85 -18.57 10.10
CA LYS A 43 -9.46 -19.68 10.84
C LYS A 43 -9.09 -19.68 12.31
N VAL A 44 -7.81 -19.48 12.63
CA VAL A 44 -7.34 -19.44 14.02
C VAL A 44 -7.89 -18.23 14.77
N LEU A 45 -7.92 -17.06 14.13
CA LEU A 45 -8.40 -15.84 14.79
C LEU A 45 -9.92 -15.77 14.90
N ASP A 46 -10.65 -16.34 13.96
CA ASP A 46 -12.11 -16.41 14.00
C ASP A 46 -12.61 -17.30 15.16
N GLU A 47 -11.82 -18.30 15.57
CA GLU A 47 -12.09 -19.15 16.73
C GLU A 47 -11.66 -18.50 18.07
N SER A 48 -10.80 -17.48 18.01
CA SER A 48 -10.30 -16.79 19.21
C SER A 48 -11.37 -15.91 19.84
N LYS A 49 -11.46 -15.98 21.16
CA LYS A 49 -12.33 -15.11 22.00
C LYS A 49 -11.57 -13.94 22.62
N SER A 50 -10.29 -13.79 22.29
CA SER A 50 -9.48 -12.66 22.80
C SER A 50 -10.01 -11.35 22.28
N GLU A 51 -10.03 -10.33 23.14
CA GLU A 51 -10.41 -8.96 22.80
C GLU A 51 -9.46 -8.36 21.75
N PHE A 52 -8.15 -8.54 21.96
CA PHE A 52 -7.12 -8.12 21.02
C PHE A 52 -6.64 -9.29 20.17
N ARG A 53 -6.68 -9.11 18.86
CA ARG A 53 -6.33 -10.16 17.90
C ARG A 53 -5.51 -9.57 16.75
N LEU A 54 -4.39 -10.21 16.44
CA LEU A 54 -3.55 -9.82 15.32
C LEU A 54 -2.98 -11.05 14.63
N GLY A 55 -3.36 -11.26 13.39
CA GLY A 55 -2.73 -12.20 12.49
C GLY A 55 -1.81 -11.48 11.52
N ALA A 56 -0.66 -12.06 11.25
CA ALA A 56 0.28 -11.53 10.27
C ALA A 56 0.83 -12.64 9.38
N ILE A 57 1.05 -12.34 8.12
CA ILE A 57 1.74 -13.23 7.19
C ILE A 57 2.94 -12.50 6.59
N PHE A 58 4.04 -13.22 6.51
CA PHE A 58 5.31 -12.75 5.96
C PHE A 58 5.62 -13.48 4.66
N ASP A 59 6.36 -12.85 3.76
CA ASP A 59 7.01 -13.57 2.69
C ASP A 59 8.29 -14.29 3.17
N PRO A 60 8.93 -15.14 2.33
CA PRO A 60 10.03 -16.00 2.76
C PRO A 60 11.26 -15.26 3.28
N ASP A 61 11.63 -14.13 2.71
CA ASP A 61 12.76 -13.30 3.12
C ASP A 61 12.39 -12.30 4.21
N GLY A 62 11.07 -12.12 4.50
CA GLY A 62 10.57 -11.34 5.62
C GLY A 62 10.65 -9.84 5.41
N ASP A 63 10.55 -9.42 4.17
CA ASP A 63 10.54 -8.01 3.81
C ASP A 63 9.13 -7.46 3.63
N ARG A 64 8.10 -8.31 3.38
CA ARG A 64 6.70 -7.94 3.19
C ARG A 64 5.80 -8.54 4.27
N ILE A 65 4.74 -7.80 4.64
CA ILE A 65 3.80 -8.19 5.68
C ILE A 65 2.38 -7.72 5.36
N ARG A 66 1.39 -8.57 5.66
CA ARG A 66 -0.03 -8.25 5.60
C ARG A 66 -0.72 -8.77 6.85
N PHE A 67 -1.79 -8.10 7.27
CA PHE A 67 -2.46 -8.37 8.53
C PHE A 67 -3.91 -8.83 8.38
N TYR A 68 -4.38 -9.52 9.41
CA TYR A 68 -5.78 -9.79 9.69
C TYR A 68 -6.05 -9.54 11.17
N ASP A 69 -7.03 -8.70 11.50
CA ASP A 69 -7.28 -8.27 12.88
C ASP A 69 -8.38 -9.08 13.59
N GLY A 70 -8.80 -10.19 13.01
CA GLY A 70 -9.91 -11.01 13.50
C GLY A 70 -11.28 -10.59 12.97
N THR A 71 -11.37 -9.48 12.21
CA THR A 71 -12.61 -9.02 11.55
C THR A 71 -12.39 -8.79 10.07
N ARG A 72 -11.24 -8.24 9.69
CA ARG A 72 -10.91 -7.90 8.30
C ARG A 72 -9.42 -8.00 8.02
N GLU A 73 -9.12 -8.15 6.75
CA GLU A 73 -7.76 -7.99 6.21
C GLU A 73 -7.39 -6.50 6.19
N ILE A 74 -6.15 -6.21 6.58
CA ILE A 74 -5.55 -4.87 6.54
C ILE A 74 -4.37 -4.93 5.58
N ASP A 75 -4.51 -4.33 4.41
CA ASP A 75 -3.45 -4.24 3.41
C ASP A 75 -2.47 -3.10 3.73
N MET A 76 -1.38 -3.01 2.98
CA MET A 76 -0.35 -2.01 3.25
C MET A 76 -0.78 -0.57 2.92
N ASN A 77 -1.74 -0.36 2.01
CA ASN A 77 -2.30 0.97 1.81
C ASN A 77 -2.97 1.51 3.09
N GLN A 78 -3.66 0.62 3.79
CA GLN A 78 -4.32 0.91 5.05
C GLN A 78 -3.31 0.96 6.19
N PHE A 79 -2.49 -0.10 6.33
CA PHE A 79 -1.56 -0.20 7.45
C PHE A 79 -0.48 0.89 7.43
N GLY A 80 0.07 1.25 6.25
CA GLY A 80 1.04 2.34 6.14
C GLY A 80 0.48 3.68 6.61
N ALA A 81 -0.80 3.95 6.32
CA ALA A 81 -1.50 5.14 6.81
C ALA A 81 -1.73 5.10 8.34
N LEU A 82 -2.13 3.92 8.90
CA LEU A 82 -2.23 3.72 10.36
C LEU A 82 -0.89 3.97 11.05
N ALA A 83 0.17 3.34 10.54
CA ALA A 83 1.51 3.44 11.09
C ALA A 83 2.02 4.89 11.06
N PHE A 84 1.83 5.59 9.94
CA PHE A 84 2.20 7.00 9.82
C PHE A 84 1.43 7.87 10.82
N HIS A 85 0.09 7.74 10.87
CA HIS A 85 -0.72 8.51 11.80
C HIS A 85 -0.28 8.26 13.25
N TYR A 86 -0.06 6.99 13.61
CA TYR A 86 0.42 6.61 14.94
C TYR A 86 1.77 7.25 15.27
N MET A 87 2.75 7.16 14.38
CA MET A 87 4.07 7.74 14.58
C MET A 87 4.02 9.26 14.76
N ALA A 88 3.18 9.95 13.98
CA ALA A 88 3.05 11.40 14.02
C ALA A 88 2.26 11.90 15.24
N THR A 89 1.18 11.20 15.63
CA THR A 89 0.24 11.73 16.65
C THR A 89 0.45 11.15 18.04
N TRP A 90 0.68 9.84 18.16
CA TRP A 90 0.86 9.17 19.45
C TRP A 90 2.31 9.18 19.91
N ARG A 91 3.25 8.81 19.03
CA ARG A 91 4.69 8.93 19.32
C ARG A 91 5.22 10.35 19.19
N LYS A 92 4.49 11.25 18.52
CA LYS A 92 4.85 12.67 18.29
C LYS A 92 6.20 12.85 17.61
N GLU A 93 6.57 11.89 16.75
CA GLU A 93 7.80 11.94 15.99
C GLU A 93 7.72 13.00 14.88
N GLN A 94 8.85 13.62 14.57
CA GLN A 94 8.96 14.65 13.53
C GLN A 94 9.63 14.10 12.28
N GLY A 95 9.08 14.40 11.10
CA GLY A 95 9.65 13.92 9.85
C GLY A 95 8.73 14.09 8.65
N CYS A 96 8.74 13.12 7.75
CA CYS A 96 7.87 13.04 6.58
C CYS A 96 7.27 11.62 6.47
N VAL A 97 6.34 11.42 5.55
CA VAL A 97 5.96 10.10 5.09
C VAL A 97 6.44 9.88 3.67
N ALA A 98 6.99 8.70 3.36
CA ALA A 98 7.42 8.34 2.02
C ALA A 98 6.56 7.20 1.46
N LYS A 99 6.12 7.33 0.21
CA LYS A 99 5.30 6.32 -0.47
C LYS A 99 5.60 6.27 -1.97
N SER A 100 5.28 5.14 -2.61
CA SER A 100 5.33 5.07 -4.07
C SER A 100 4.14 5.77 -4.72
N VAL A 101 4.29 6.17 -5.98
CA VAL A 101 3.22 6.78 -6.77
C VAL A 101 2.00 5.86 -6.95
N ALA A 102 2.19 4.55 -6.81
CA ALA A 102 1.14 3.53 -6.91
C ALA A 102 0.38 3.29 -5.59
N THR A 103 0.88 3.85 -4.49
CA THR A 103 0.31 3.68 -3.14
C THR A 103 -0.84 4.66 -2.91
N SER A 104 -1.80 4.27 -2.07
CA SER A 104 -2.99 5.06 -1.71
C SER A 104 -2.69 6.51 -1.33
N ASN A 105 -3.57 7.42 -1.73
CA ASN A 105 -3.55 8.82 -1.29
C ASN A 105 -4.23 9.02 0.08
N PHE A 106 -4.73 7.97 0.73
CA PHE A 106 -5.27 8.07 2.08
C PHE A 106 -4.26 8.70 3.04
N VAL A 107 -2.99 8.26 2.97
CA VAL A 107 -1.92 8.85 3.78
C VAL A 107 -1.63 10.31 3.43
N ASN A 108 -1.88 10.75 2.18
CA ASN A 108 -1.68 12.16 1.78
C ASN A 108 -2.66 13.07 2.53
N ILE A 109 -3.94 12.66 2.63
CA ILE A 109 -4.98 13.44 3.33
C ILE A 109 -4.66 13.53 4.82
N ILE A 110 -4.22 12.44 5.44
CA ILE A 110 -3.77 12.45 6.83
C ILE A 110 -2.58 13.40 7.01
N ALA A 111 -1.56 13.28 6.16
CA ALA A 111 -0.35 14.09 6.22
C ALA A 111 -0.64 15.58 6.01
N GLU A 112 -1.51 15.92 5.06
CA GLU A 112 -1.95 17.30 4.81
C GLU A 112 -2.60 17.92 6.06
N LYS A 113 -3.54 17.21 6.70
CA LYS A 113 -4.19 17.70 7.93
C LYS A 113 -3.23 17.82 9.11
N LEU A 114 -2.21 16.98 9.18
CA LEU A 114 -1.18 17.04 10.21
C LEU A 114 -0.05 18.03 9.89
N GLY A 115 -0.04 18.64 8.70
CA GLY A 115 1.04 19.53 8.25
C GLY A 115 2.37 18.80 8.02
N VAL A 116 2.34 17.52 7.69
CA VAL A 116 3.52 16.67 7.48
C VAL A 116 3.78 16.48 5.99
N PRO A 117 5.03 16.66 5.50
CA PRO A 117 5.34 16.47 4.09
C PRO A 117 5.19 15.02 3.62
N VAL A 118 4.68 14.83 2.40
CA VAL A 118 4.64 13.54 1.69
C VAL A 118 5.72 13.51 0.62
N MET A 119 6.55 12.46 0.66
CA MET A 119 7.59 12.18 -0.34
C MET A 119 7.09 11.08 -1.27
N GLU A 120 6.56 11.48 -2.42
CA GLU A 120 6.05 10.53 -3.42
C GLU A 120 7.16 10.20 -4.44
N THR A 121 7.41 8.90 -4.66
CA THR A 121 8.52 8.40 -5.48
C THR A 121 8.04 7.46 -6.59
N PRO A 122 8.88 7.17 -7.58
CA PRO A 122 8.67 6.01 -8.44
C PRO A 122 8.53 4.72 -7.63
N VAL A 123 7.88 3.71 -8.20
CA VAL A 123 7.75 2.38 -7.57
C VAL A 123 9.12 1.75 -7.37
N GLY A 124 9.32 1.15 -6.21
CA GLY A 124 10.55 0.47 -5.81
C GLY A 124 11.15 1.04 -4.54
N PHE A 125 11.23 0.21 -3.52
CA PHE A 125 11.60 0.60 -2.15
C PHE A 125 12.96 1.30 -2.04
N LYS A 126 13.90 1.00 -2.94
CA LYS A 126 15.19 1.68 -3.08
C LYS A 126 15.07 3.21 -3.22
N ASN A 127 13.94 3.69 -3.73
CA ASN A 127 13.69 5.12 -3.94
C ASN A 127 13.44 5.86 -2.62
N PHE A 128 13.16 5.16 -1.51
CA PHE A 128 12.98 5.76 -0.19
C PHE A 128 14.28 5.99 0.59
N ARG A 129 15.41 5.45 0.12
CA ARG A 129 16.73 5.57 0.79
C ARG A 129 17.12 6.98 1.20
N PRO A 130 16.83 8.06 0.42
CA PRO A 130 17.13 9.42 0.83
C PRO A 130 16.52 9.82 2.17
N TRP A 131 15.34 9.29 2.52
CA TRP A 131 14.61 9.61 3.75
C TRP A 131 14.74 8.55 4.85
N LEU A 132 15.18 7.33 4.51
CA LEU A 132 15.46 6.26 5.47
C LEU A 132 16.90 6.30 5.99
N SER A 133 17.81 6.98 5.29
CA SER A 133 19.20 7.10 5.69
C SER A 133 19.35 7.74 7.08
N ARG A 134 20.31 7.25 7.87
CA ARG A 134 20.65 7.82 9.19
C ARG A 134 20.98 9.30 9.12
N ASN A 135 21.58 9.74 7.99
CA ASN A 135 22.00 11.11 7.74
C ASN A 135 20.98 11.95 6.96
N ALA A 136 19.76 11.44 6.76
CA ALA A 136 18.72 12.17 6.06
C ALA A 136 18.42 13.48 6.82
N LYS A 137 18.36 14.60 6.08
CA LYS A 137 17.97 15.91 6.64
C LYS A 137 16.54 15.89 7.15
N GLN A 138 15.68 15.16 6.44
CA GLN A 138 14.31 14.91 6.81
C GLN A 138 14.09 13.40 6.75
N LYS A 139 13.74 12.79 7.88
CA LYS A 139 13.58 11.34 7.99
C LYS A 139 12.13 10.95 7.72
N ALA A 140 11.94 9.84 7.02
CA ALA A 140 10.62 9.23 6.94
C ALA A 140 10.24 8.59 8.29
N LEU A 141 9.10 8.98 8.83
CA LEU A 141 8.46 8.30 9.96
C LEU A 141 8.08 6.88 9.54
N VAL A 142 7.47 6.78 8.36
CA VAL A 142 7.12 5.53 7.67
C VAL A 142 7.41 5.71 6.18
N ALA A 143 7.96 4.66 5.56
CA ALA A 143 8.10 4.51 4.12
C ALA A 143 7.44 3.19 3.71
N PHE A 144 6.51 3.20 2.74
CA PHE A 144 5.75 2.01 2.39
C PHE A 144 5.27 1.98 0.94
N GLU A 145 4.99 0.78 0.46
CA GLU A 145 4.43 0.52 -0.87
C GLU A 145 3.19 -0.35 -0.78
N GLU A 146 2.25 -0.19 -1.69
CA GLU A 146 1.02 -0.98 -1.80
C GLU A 146 1.27 -2.49 -1.92
N SER A 147 2.51 -2.88 -2.23
CA SER A 147 2.97 -4.27 -2.39
C SER A 147 3.43 -4.92 -1.09
N ASP A 148 2.90 -4.50 0.06
CA ASP A 148 3.12 -5.06 1.39
C ASP A 148 4.51 -4.78 2.00
N GLY A 149 5.26 -3.84 1.44
CA GLY A 149 6.58 -3.42 1.95
C GLY A 149 6.50 -2.19 2.85
N ILE A 150 7.16 -2.22 4.00
CA ILE A 150 7.23 -1.11 4.96
C ILE A 150 8.61 -1.04 5.64
N SER A 151 9.03 0.17 5.96
CA SER A 151 10.13 0.49 6.89
C SER A 151 9.88 1.89 7.48
N GLY A 152 10.77 2.38 8.31
CA GLY A 152 10.55 3.72 8.89
C GLY A 152 11.71 4.26 9.70
N LEU A 153 11.38 5.17 10.59
CA LEU A 153 12.32 5.96 11.37
C LEU A 153 13.33 5.10 12.12
N ASN A 154 14.62 5.36 11.84
CA ASN A 154 15.76 4.69 12.47
C ASN A 154 15.82 3.16 12.25
N ASN A 155 15.10 2.64 11.27
CA ASN A 155 15.14 1.24 10.88
C ASN A 155 16.12 1.01 9.69
N THR A 156 15.86 0.04 8.84
CA THR A 156 16.72 -0.32 7.70
C THR A 156 16.43 0.56 6.48
N LEU A 157 17.34 0.52 5.47
CA LEU A 157 17.15 1.19 4.17
C LEU A 157 16.30 0.38 3.19
N GLU A 158 15.81 -0.78 3.62
CA GLU A 158 15.02 -1.72 2.84
C GLU A 158 13.76 -2.09 3.64
N LYS A 159 12.81 -2.74 2.99
CA LYS A 159 11.59 -3.25 3.61
C LYS A 159 11.91 -4.16 4.80
N ASP A 160 11.12 -4.07 5.84
CA ASP A 160 11.27 -4.89 7.05
C ASP A 160 9.89 -5.22 7.63
N ALA A 161 9.45 -6.42 7.36
CA ALA A 161 8.18 -6.91 7.86
C ALA A 161 8.09 -6.96 9.39
N GLN A 162 9.22 -7.10 10.08
CA GLN A 162 9.25 -7.12 11.54
C GLN A 162 9.04 -5.74 12.13
N PHE A 163 9.57 -4.69 11.48
CA PHE A 163 9.21 -3.32 11.80
C PHE A 163 7.70 -3.13 11.73
N GLY A 164 7.07 -3.61 10.63
CA GLY A 164 5.62 -3.56 10.48
C GLY A 164 4.87 -4.28 11.61
N LEU A 165 5.30 -5.50 11.98
CA LEU A 165 4.70 -6.25 13.08
C LEU A 165 4.80 -5.52 14.41
N LEU A 166 5.97 -4.99 14.75
CA LEU A 166 6.19 -4.29 16.02
C LEU A 166 5.35 -3.01 16.11
N ILE A 167 5.26 -2.24 15.04
CA ILE A 167 4.39 -1.05 14.98
C ILE A 167 2.91 -1.44 15.12
N ALA A 168 2.46 -2.53 14.50
CA ALA A 168 1.08 -3.01 14.63
C ALA A 168 0.74 -3.36 16.08
N LEU A 169 1.62 -4.11 16.76
CA LEU A 169 1.45 -4.45 18.17
C LEU A 169 1.48 -3.23 19.08
N GLU A 170 2.38 -2.28 18.81
CA GLU A 170 2.48 -1.05 19.57
C GLU A 170 1.22 -0.17 19.40
N ILE A 171 0.69 -0.04 18.17
CA ILE A 171 -0.60 0.62 17.92
C ILE A 171 -1.69 0.03 18.82
N MET A 172 -1.85 -1.29 18.81
CA MET A 172 -2.86 -1.97 19.61
C MET A 172 -2.66 -1.74 21.11
N ALA A 173 -1.44 -1.91 21.60
CA ALA A 173 -1.11 -1.76 23.01
C ALA A 173 -1.32 -0.32 23.53
N VAL A 174 -0.97 0.68 22.73
CA VAL A 174 -1.04 2.10 23.14
C VAL A 174 -2.44 2.68 22.96
N THR A 175 -3.13 2.31 21.87
CA THR A 175 -4.46 2.86 21.56
C THR A 175 -5.60 2.10 22.23
N GLY A 176 -5.36 0.86 22.70
CA GLY A 176 -6.40 -0.03 23.19
C GLY A 176 -7.39 -0.45 22.10
N LYS A 177 -6.99 -0.48 20.84
CA LYS A 177 -7.85 -0.81 19.69
C LYS A 177 -7.20 -1.88 18.82
N ASN A 178 -8.01 -2.76 18.25
CA ASN A 178 -7.59 -3.57 17.11
C ASN A 178 -7.30 -2.69 15.89
N LEU A 179 -6.52 -3.18 14.92
CA LEU A 179 -6.13 -2.38 13.75
C LEU A 179 -7.34 -1.89 12.95
N GLY A 180 -8.39 -2.72 12.81
CA GLY A 180 -9.60 -2.34 12.10
C GLY A 180 -10.40 -1.25 12.80
N GLU A 181 -10.46 -1.28 14.14
CA GLU A 181 -11.11 -0.23 14.93
C GLU A 181 -10.37 1.10 14.81
N TYR A 182 -9.03 1.04 14.82
CA TYR A 182 -8.22 2.23 14.62
C TYR A 182 -8.38 2.78 13.20
N LEU A 183 -8.42 1.90 12.19
CA LEU A 183 -8.68 2.26 10.79
C LEU A 183 -10.06 2.91 10.62
N ASP A 184 -11.10 2.38 11.25
CA ASP A 184 -12.44 2.97 11.18
C ASP A 184 -12.47 4.38 11.76
N ALA A 185 -11.80 4.63 12.89
CA ALA A 185 -11.66 5.97 13.44
C ALA A 185 -10.97 6.93 12.46
N LEU A 186 -9.93 6.48 11.75
CA LEU A 186 -9.29 7.30 10.73
C LEU A 186 -10.20 7.51 9.51
N TYR A 187 -10.98 6.52 9.12
CA TYR A 187 -11.96 6.68 8.02
C TYR A 187 -13.09 7.65 8.37
N GLU A 188 -13.52 7.71 9.62
CA GLU A 188 -14.48 8.71 10.08
C GLU A 188 -13.91 10.13 10.01
N GLU A 189 -12.63 10.30 10.34
CA GLU A 189 -12.00 11.61 10.37
C GLU A 189 -11.53 12.09 8.98
N TYR A 190 -10.95 11.17 8.16
CA TYR A 190 -10.26 11.52 6.90
C TYR A 190 -11.01 11.05 5.65
N GLY A 191 -12.08 10.27 5.82
CA GLY A 191 -12.85 9.66 4.74
C GLY A 191 -12.27 8.36 4.22
N ARG A 192 -13.09 7.58 3.52
CA ARG A 192 -12.73 6.27 2.98
C ARG A 192 -12.14 6.36 1.59
N PHE A 193 -11.19 5.47 1.33
CA PHE A 193 -10.51 5.28 0.05
C PHE A 193 -10.57 3.81 -0.34
N TYR A 194 -10.74 3.56 -1.63
CA TYR A 194 -10.90 2.21 -2.18
C TYR A 194 -9.86 1.97 -3.28
N PRO A 195 -8.61 1.65 -2.91
CA PRO A 195 -7.57 1.35 -3.88
C PRO A 195 -7.83 0.01 -4.56
N THR A 196 -7.48 -0.07 -5.86
CA THR A 196 -7.47 -1.33 -6.61
C THR A 196 -6.23 -1.40 -7.49
N ARG A 197 -5.81 -2.62 -7.80
CA ARG A 197 -4.71 -2.92 -8.69
C ARG A 197 -5.15 -3.97 -9.69
N SER A 198 -4.93 -3.69 -10.97
CA SER A 198 -5.23 -4.61 -12.07
C SER A 198 -4.24 -4.38 -13.22
N GLY A 199 -4.51 -4.91 -14.38
CA GLY A 199 -3.72 -4.70 -15.58
C GLY A 199 -4.23 -5.55 -16.75
N PHE A 200 -3.66 -5.32 -17.91
CA PHE A 200 -3.96 -6.07 -19.11
C PHE A 200 -2.70 -6.32 -19.93
N GLU A 201 -2.72 -7.37 -20.73
CA GLU A 201 -1.64 -7.70 -21.64
C GLU A 201 -1.75 -6.86 -22.93
N VAL A 202 -0.61 -6.57 -23.51
CA VAL A 202 -0.47 -5.90 -24.81
C VAL A 202 0.37 -6.75 -25.75
N ASP A 203 0.43 -6.38 -27.02
CA ASP A 203 1.26 -7.06 -27.98
C ASP A 203 2.75 -7.04 -27.55
N LYS A 204 3.44 -8.16 -27.74
CA LYS A 204 4.84 -8.33 -27.35
C LYS A 204 5.79 -7.33 -28.04
N SER A 205 5.42 -6.82 -29.22
CA SER A 205 6.17 -5.79 -29.95
C SER A 205 6.20 -4.44 -29.22
N LEU A 206 5.27 -4.21 -28.27
CA LEU A 206 5.22 -2.98 -27.49
C LEU A 206 6.10 -2.98 -26.23
N VAL A 207 6.83 -4.06 -25.94
CA VAL A 207 7.69 -4.13 -24.73
C VAL A 207 8.77 -3.06 -24.75
N GLY A 208 9.02 -2.43 -23.58
CA GLY A 208 10.08 -1.44 -23.41
C GLY A 208 9.71 -0.03 -23.88
N ALA A 209 10.55 0.59 -24.69
CA ALA A 209 10.38 1.98 -25.10
C ALA A 209 9.07 2.29 -25.84
N PRO A 210 8.57 1.45 -26.76
CA PRO A 210 7.28 1.68 -27.40
C PRO A 210 6.10 1.72 -26.40
N LEU A 211 6.08 0.80 -25.44
CA LEU A 211 5.03 0.76 -24.41
C LEU A 211 5.10 2.00 -23.51
N LYS A 212 6.33 2.38 -23.13
CA LYS A 212 6.53 3.60 -22.34
C LYS A 212 6.03 4.84 -23.09
N ALA A 213 6.39 4.99 -24.36
CA ALA A 213 5.95 6.13 -25.17
C ALA A 213 4.42 6.20 -25.28
N LYS A 214 3.76 5.04 -25.47
CA LYS A 214 2.31 4.97 -25.53
C LYS A 214 1.65 5.33 -24.19
N VAL A 215 2.22 4.93 -23.06
CA VAL A 215 1.74 5.36 -21.73
C VAL A 215 1.97 6.86 -21.53
N ASP A 216 3.16 7.37 -21.86
CA ASP A 216 3.52 8.78 -21.68
C ASP A 216 2.61 9.70 -22.50
N ALA A 217 2.12 9.26 -23.67
CA ALA A 217 1.19 10.01 -24.50
C ALA A 217 -0.15 10.33 -23.81
N ILE A 218 -0.57 9.55 -22.80
CA ILE A 218 -1.75 9.85 -21.98
C ILE A 218 -1.63 11.23 -21.33
N ALA A 219 -0.42 11.65 -20.95
CA ALA A 219 -0.18 12.96 -20.35
C ALA A 219 -0.52 14.14 -21.30
N THR A 220 -0.58 13.90 -22.60
CA THR A 220 -0.95 14.96 -23.56
C THR A 220 -2.44 15.25 -23.58
N ILE A 221 -3.27 14.27 -23.24
CA ILE A 221 -4.75 14.36 -23.26
C ILE A 221 -5.35 14.55 -21.87
N ALA A 222 -4.73 14.03 -20.82
CA ALA A 222 -5.23 14.12 -19.45
C ALA A 222 -4.58 15.26 -18.65
N LYS A 223 -4.50 16.47 -19.25
CA LYS A 223 -3.93 17.66 -18.59
C LYS A 223 -4.86 18.19 -17.50
N PRO A 224 -4.33 18.93 -16.50
CA PRO A 224 -5.17 19.64 -15.53
C PRO A 224 -6.28 20.45 -16.23
N GLY A 225 -7.50 20.33 -15.71
CA GLY A 225 -8.72 20.90 -16.32
C GLY A 225 -9.38 20.02 -17.39
N ALA A 226 -8.71 18.97 -17.90
CA ALA A 226 -9.33 18.04 -18.84
C ALA A 226 -10.43 17.22 -18.17
N LYS A 227 -11.39 16.78 -18.99
CA LYS A 227 -12.52 15.95 -18.57
C LYS A 227 -12.29 14.49 -18.96
N VAL A 228 -12.46 13.59 -18.02
CA VAL A 228 -12.35 12.13 -18.21
C VAL A 228 -13.67 11.48 -17.80
N MET A 229 -14.24 10.69 -18.69
CA MET A 229 -15.43 9.89 -18.39
C MET A 229 -15.05 8.66 -17.58
N VAL A 230 -15.66 8.52 -16.41
CA VAL A 230 -15.54 7.36 -15.52
C VAL A 230 -16.93 6.74 -15.36
N GLY A 231 -17.21 5.70 -16.13
CA GLY A 231 -18.56 5.18 -16.27
C GLY A 231 -19.51 6.24 -16.84
N LYS A 232 -20.51 6.64 -16.07
CA LYS A 232 -21.48 7.68 -16.43
C LYS A 232 -21.09 9.08 -15.92
N ASN A 233 -20.06 9.17 -15.09
CA ASN A 233 -19.64 10.39 -14.42
C ASN A 233 -18.48 11.04 -15.18
N GLU A 234 -18.52 12.36 -15.33
CA GLU A 234 -17.40 13.14 -15.83
C GLU A 234 -16.56 13.64 -14.65
N LYS A 235 -15.26 13.32 -14.65
CA LYS A 235 -14.33 13.81 -13.63
C LYS A 235 -13.35 14.80 -14.22
N THR A 236 -13.08 15.88 -13.50
CA THR A 236 -12.10 16.90 -13.88
C THR A 236 -10.72 16.52 -13.34
N VAL A 237 -9.72 16.56 -14.19
CA VAL A 237 -8.32 16.36 -13.80
C VAL A 237 -7.84 17.56 -12.98
N LYS A 238 -7.45 17.31 -11.72
CA LYS A 238 -6.85 18.28 -10.80
C LYS A 238 -5.34 18.37 -11.01
N GLN A 239 -4.68 17.22 -11.10
CA GLN A 239 -3.22 17.13 -11.17
C GLN A 239 -2.77 15.92 -11.98
N LEU A 240 -1.59 16.05 -12.60
CA LEU A 240 -0.91 14.99 -13.32
C LEU A 240 0.49 14.78 -12.74
N LEU A 241 0.85 13.52 -12.48
CA LEU A 241 2.19 13.12 -12.07
C LEU A 241 2.76 12.10 -13.06
N THR A 242 4.01 12.28 -13.47
CA THR A 242 4.72 11.42 -14.45
C THR A 242 5.98 10.82 -13.88
N LEU A 243 5.97 10.47 -12.59
CA LEU A 243 7.14 9.90 -11.88
C LEU A 243 7.49 8.48 -12.36
N ASP A 244 6.46 7.64 -12.57
CA ASP A 244 6.62 6.26 -13.04
C ASP A 244 5.31 5.82 -13.70
N GLY A 245 5.16 6.11 -14.98
CA GLY A 245 3.90 6.10 -15.70
C GLY A 245 3.15 7.43 -15.57
N VAL A 246 1.85 7.41 -15.79
CA VAL A 246 1.00 8.61 -15.76
C VAL A 246 -0.09 8.44 -14.69
N LYS A 247 0.01 9.19 -13.61
CA LYS A 247 -0.99 9.27 -12.53
C LYS A 247 -1.84 10.52 -12.74
N ILE A 248 -3.13 10.31 -12.86
CA ILE A 248 -4.15 11.35 -13.04
C ILE A 248 -4.92 11.44 -11.73
N ILE A 249 -4.89 12.59 -11.07
CA ILE A 249 -5.62 12.87 -9.84
C ILE A 249 -6.79 13.78 -10.20
N PHE A 250 -7.99 13.44 -9.74
CA PHE A 250 -9.22 14.20 -9.99
C PHE A 250 -9.55 15.15 -8.85
N GLU A 251 -10.50 16.07 -9.08
CA GLU A 251 -10.91 17.08 -8.08
C GLU A 251 -11.54 16.46 -6.81
N ASP A 252 -12.07 15.26 -6.89
CA ASP A 252 -12.61 14.50 -5.75
C ASP A 252 -11.55 13.67 -5.01
N ASP A 253 -10.25 13.89 -5.33
CA ASP A 253 -9.09 13.17 -4.83
C ASP A 253 -9.04 11.67 -5.20
N SER A 254 -9.98 11.18 -6.03
CA SER A 254 -9.82 9.88 -6.69
C SER A 254 -8.69 9.98 -7.73
N TRP A 255 -8.06 8.85 -8.06
CA TRP A 255 -6.96 8.85 -9.03
C TRP A 255 -6.85 7.54 -9.79
N MET A 256 -6.19 7.60 -10.94
CA MET A 256 -5.75 6.45 -11.71
C MET A 256 -4.28 6.61 -12.13
N LEU A 257 -3.54 5.50 -12.13
CA LEU A 257 -2.17 5.42 -12.61
C LEU A 257 -2.09 4.34 -13.69
N VAL A 258 -1.62 4.72 -14.87
CA VAL A 258 -1.29 3.80 -15.96
C VAL A 258 0.22 3.68 -16.03
N ARG A 259 0.73 2.46 -15.87
CA ARG A 259 2.16 2.18 -15.77
C ARG A 259 2.58 1.04 -16.69
N PRO A 260 3.63 1.21 -17.52
CA PRO A 260 4.15 0.12 -18.32
C PRO A 260 4.92 -0.87 -17.41
N SER A 261 4.82 -2.17 -17.68
CA SER A 261 5.78 -3.13 -17.13
C SER A 261 7.11 -2.97 -17.82
N GLY A 262 8.21 -3.00 -17.04
CA GLY A 262 9.57 -2.91 -17.61
C GLY A 262 10.04 -4.18 -18.31
N THR A 263 9.45 -5.33 -17.98
CA THR A 263 9.94 -6.65 -18.37
C THR A 263 8.91 -7.51 -19.11
N GLU A 264 7.64 -7.18 -19.00
CA GLU A 264 6.52 -7.96 -19.52
C GLU A 264 5.69 -7.12 -20.52
N PRO A 265 5.02 -7.73 -21.50
CA PRO A 265 4.08 -7.05 -22.39
C PRO A 265 2.75 -6.77 -21.63
N LYS A 266 2.83 -5.94 -20.60
CA LYS A 266 1.72 -5.70 -19.68
C LYS A 266 1.66 -4.24 -19.26
N VAL A 267 0.46 -3.71 -19.24
CA VAL A 267 0.14 -2.43 -18.61
C VAL A 267 -0.46 -2.72 -17.23
N ARG A 268 0.10 -2.09 -16.20
CA ARG A 268 -0.44 -2.13 -14.84
C ARG A 268 -1.27 -0.88 -14.62
N ILE A 269 -2.46 -1.08 -14.06
CA ILE A 269 -3.38 -0.01 -13.70
C ILE A 269 -3.61 -0.06 -12.20
N TYR A 270 -3.44 1.07 -11.56
CA TYR A 270 -3.79 1.30 -10.17
C TYR A 270 -4.85 2.37 -10.14
N THR A 271 -5.88 2.17 -9.37
CA THR A 271 -6.94 3.17 -9.19
C THR A 271 -7.30 3.30 -7.73
N GLU A 272 -7.78 4.46 -7.36
CA GLU A 272 -8.36 4.70 -6.05
C GLU A 272 -9.56 5.61 -6.19
N CYS A 273 -10.69 5.18 -5.67
CA CYS A 273 -11.93 5.93 -5.71
C CYS A 273 -12.47 6.22 -4.32
N ARG A 274 -13.37 7.20 -4.24
CA ARG A 274 -14.07 7.61 -3.02
C ARG A 274 -15.39 6.84 -2.86
N ASN A 275 -15.90 6.27 -3.94
CA ASN A 275 -17.07 5.42 -3.97
C ASN A 275 -16.67 4.02 -4.48
N PRO A 276 -16.95 2.92 -3.74
CA PRO A 276 -16.55 1.57 -4.15
C PRO A 276 -17.16 1.12 -5.49
N ASP A 277 -18.30 1.69 -5.89
CA ASP A 277 -18.97 1.37 -7.16
C ASP A 277 -18.21 1.93 -8.39
N GLU A 278 -17.26 2.83 -8.18
CA GLU A 278 -16.44 3.40 -9.25
C GLU A 278 -15.17 2.58 -9.57
N LYS A 279 -14.89 1.47 -8.86
CA LYS A 279 -13.66 0.67 -9.06
C LYS A 279 -13.52 0.18 -10.51
N ASP A 280 -14.51 -0.53 -11.01
CA ASP A 280 -14.50 -1.04 -12.39
C ASP A 280 -14.59 0.10 -13.43
N PRO A 281 -15.48 1.10 -13.29
CA PRO A 281 -15.48 2.28 -14.15
C PRO A 281 -14.13 3.01 -14.23
N MET A 282 -13.41 3.15 -13.12
CA MET A 282 -12.08 3.78 -13.10
C MET A 282 -11.05 2.96 -13.87
N PHE A 283 -11.07 1.63 -13.73
CA PHE A 283 -10.19 0.75 -14.48
C PHE A 283 -10.45 0.84 -15.99
N GLU A 284 -11.71 0.77 -16.41
CA GLU A 284 -12.08 0.87 -17.82
C GLU A 284 -11.76 2.26 -18.41
N ALA A 285 -11.92 3.33 -17.65
CA ALA A 285 -11.52 4.66 -18.07
C ALA A 285 -9.99 4.77 -18.27
N ALA A 286 -9.19 4.22 -17.36
CA ALA A 286 -7.74 4.18 -17.49
C ALA A 286 -7.29 3.38 -18.73
N LYS A 287 -7.93 2.24 -18.96
CA LYS A 287 -7.71 1.38 -20.13
C LYS A 287 -8.09 2.10 -21.43
N ALA A 288 -9.23 2.81 -21.44
CA ALA A 288 -9.67 3.58 -22.60
C ALA A 288 -8.70 4.72 -22.95
N LEU A 289 -8.12 5.41 -21.96
CA LEU A 289 -7.08 6.41 -22.17
C LEU A 289 -5.83 5.83 -22.85
N PHE A 290 -5.43 4.62 -22.50
CA PHE A 290 -4.30 3.94 -23.13
C PHE A 290 -4.58 3.60 -24.61
N PHE A 291 -5.80 3.20 -24.96
CA PHE A 291 -6.16 2.83 -26.34
C PHE A 291 -6.55 4.00 -27.24
N LYS A 292 -6.82 5.18 -26.67
CA LYS A 292 -7.11 6.41 -27.47
C LYS A 292 -5.87 7.05 -28.10
N ASN A 293 -4.69 6.59 -27.74
CA ASN A 293 -3.39 7.11 -28.20
C ASN A 293 -2.70 6.19 -29.21
#